data_937c5cd7b845f631df77fa46a2c9faaf
#
_entry.id   937c5cd7b845f631df77fa46a2c9faaf
#
_cell.length_a   1.000
_cell.length_b   1.000
_cell.length_c   1.000
_cell.angle_alpha   90.00
_cell.angle_beta   90.00
_cell.angle_gamma   90.00
#
_symmetry.space_group_name_H-M   'P 1'
#
loop_
_entity.id
_entity.type
_entity.pdbx_description
1 polymer ?
#
loop_
_entity_poly.entity_id
_entity_poly.type
_entity_poly.pdbx_seq_one_letter_code
_entity_poly.pdbx_strand_id
1 'polypeptide(L)'
;EDGMIDESQFDGIDNDGDWDVERDDIGADGLAEYHINYTGPDEDGTEGNGIPDVGEPNFEITDNDESDQIGLTSFYSASYPSIQPHNDEVMWNQLTPGIFQVPAQNIDQTFLYGSGYISLAPGEKKKFSVAMVFGENMADILRNANTMQNIYDNDYSFAKPPLKPTMTAVPGDKQVTLYWNDFSEISIDPIYGKDFEGYRIYRSTDPGFIDSYTITDAYGNITFKEPIAIFDKKNGLKGPHPIAYNGVQFDMGEDLGLEYVYVDSNSVINGQKYYYAVTAYDKGYDLDFFEKNYSSRDNLQPIAPSECSVSLDLDYKGNVVSLSENAAIVVP
;
A
#
# COMPACT_ATOMS: atom_id res chain seq x y z
N GLU A 1 -14.31 -12.75 -13.95
CA GLU A 1 -14.37 -11.52 -14.79
C GLU A 1 -15.10 -11.84 -16.06
N ASP A 2 -16.05 -11.06 -16.40
CA ASP A 2 -17.01 -11.24 -17.47
C ASP A 2 -16.45 -10.97 -18.87
N GLY A 3 -15.21 -10.59 -18.98
CA GLY A 3 -14.54 -10.19 -20.22
C GLY A 3 -14.60 -8.71 -20.49
N MET A 4 -14.77 -7.91 -19.42
CA MET A 4 -14.54 -6.48 -19.39
C MET A 4 -15.58 -5.69 -20.18
N ILE A 5 -16.74 -5.70 -19.67
CA ILE A 5 -17.86 -4.93 -20.17
C ILE A 5 -17.86 -3.61 -19.41
N ASP A 6 -17.60 -2.50 -20.11
CA ASP A 6 -17.74 -1.16 -19.53
C ASP A 6 -19.20 -0.88 -19.24
N GLU A 7 -19.50 -0.36 -18.06
CA GLU A 7 -20.82 0.12 -17.73
C GLU A 7 -21.27 1.26 -18.65
N SER A 8 -22.46 1.14 -19.20
CA SER A 8 -23.09 2.16 -20.02
C SER A 8 -24.12 2.93 -19.19
N GLN A 9 -23.73 3.99 -18.56
CA GLN A 9 -24.57 4.83 -17.70
C GLN A 9 -25.90 5.35 -18.30
N PHE A 10 -26.20 5.07 -19.56
CA PHE A 10 -27.33 5.68 -20.27
C PHE A 10 -28.35 4.67 -20.81
N ASP A 11 -28.16 3.38 -20.58
CA ASP A 11 -29.03 2.35 -21.09
C ASP A 11 -29.91 1.68 -19.99
N GLY A 12 -29.58 1.93 -18.70
CA GLY A 12 -30.33 1.36 -17.57
C GLY A 12 -30.16 -0.16 -17.46
N ILE A 13 -29.01 -0.66 -17.92
CA ILE A 13 -28.65 -2.08 -17.90
C ILE A 13 -27.33 -2.22 -17.16
N ASP A 14 -27.32 -3.02 -16.11
CA ASP A 14 -26.11 -3.50 -15.44
C ASP A 14 -25.38 -4.41 -16.43
N ASN A 15 -24.29 -3.92 -17.02
CA ASN A 15 -23.60 -4.59 -18.13
C ASN A 15 -22.56 -5.59 -17.64
N ASP A 16 -22.02 -5.43 -16.44
CA ASP A 16 -21.02 -6.31 -15.85
C ASP A 16 -21.60 -7.24 -14.76
N GLY A 17 -22.77 -6.95 -14.24
CA GLY A 17 -23.52 -7.81 -13.36
C GLY A 17 -23.19 -7.62 -11.87
N ASP A 18 -22.65 -6.47 -11.48
CA ASP A 18 -22.28 -6.20 -10.11
C ASP A 18 -23.25 -5.29 -9.33
N TRP A 19 -24.19 -4.61 -10.03
CA TRP A 19 -25.28 -3.85 -9.43
C TRP A 19 -26.34 -4.77 -8.81
N ASP A 20 -26.68 -4.56 -7.55
CA ASP A 20 -27.66 -5.35 -6.81
C ASP A 20 -28.83 -4.48 -6.34
N VAL A 21 -30.03 -4.77 -6.85
CA VAL A 21 -31.26 -4.03 -6.56
C VAL A 21 -31.58 -3.92 -5.06
N GLU A 22 -31.15 -4.85 -4.22
CA GLU A 22 -31.39 -4.78 -2.76
C GLU A 22 -30.38 -3.89 -2.02
N ARG A 23 -29.25 -3.61 -2.65
CA ARG A 23 -28.13 -2.90 -2.04
C ARG A 23 -27.85 -1.54 -2.70
N ASP A 24 -27.91 -1.49 -4.01
CA ASP A 24 -27.36 -0.40 -4.81
C ASP A 24 -28.46 0.52 -5.40
N ASP A 25 -29.74 0.09 -5.43
CA ASP A 25 -30.90 0.90 -5.85
C ASP A 25 -31.26 1.93 -4.76
N ILE A 26 -30.36 2.89 -4.57
CA ILE A 26 -30.44 3.93 -3.54
C ILE A 26 -30.58 5.35 -4.11
N GLY A 27 -30.82 5.43 -5.40
CA GLY A 27 -31.09 6.68 -6.13
C GLY A 27 -29.86 7.44 -6.58
N ALA A 28 -30.10 8.39 -7.48
CA ALA A 28 -29.06 9.15 -8.18
C ALA A 28 -28.18 10.02 -7.27
N ASP A 29 -28.58 10.27 -6.01
CA ASP A 29 -27.75 10.99 -5.05
C ASP A 29 -26.75 10.07 -4.31
N GLY A 30 -26.85 8.74 -4.50
CA GLY A 30 -25.98 7.75 -3.89
C GLY A 30 -26.12 7.64 -2.37
N LEU A 31 -27.24 8.09 -1.78
CA LEU A 31 -27.43 8.16 -0.33
C LEU A 31 -28.53 7.20 0.13
N ALA A 32 -28.18 6.05 0.61
CA ALA A 32 -29.12 5.09 1.20
C ALA A 32 -29.84 5.63 2.45
N GLU A 33 -31.02 5.11 2.79
CA GLU A 33 -31.88 5.50 3.93
C GLU A 33 -31.12 5.56 5.28
N TYR A 34 -30.07 4.76 5.45
CA TYR A 34 -29.23 4.75 6.67
C TYR A 34 -28.11 5.80 6.66
N HIS A 35 -27.94 6.54 5.58
CA HIS A 35 -26.86 7.54 5.48
C HIS A 35 -27.22 8.79 6.29
N ILE A 36 -26.21 9.36 7.03
CA ILE A 36 -26.44 10.53 7.92
C ILE A 36 -26.97 11.77 7.21
N ASN A 37 -26.73 11.89 5.91
CA ASN A 37 -27.17 13.02 5.08
C ASN A 37 -28.43 12.68 4.26
N TYR A 38 -29.03 11.51 4.45
CA TYR A 38 -30.26 11.12 3.76
C TYR A 38 -31.41 12.05 4.14
N THR A 39 -32.08 12.64 3.17
CA THR A 39 -33.16 13.62 3.36
C THR A 39 -34.54 13.08 2.96
N GLY A 40 -34.62 11.86 2.51
CA GLY A 40 -35.80 11.17 1.97
C GLY A 40 -35.55 10.67 0.57
N PRO A 41 -36.47 9.87 0.01
CA PRO A 41 -36.35 9.33 -1.34
C PRO A 41 -36.15 10.43 -2.39
N ASP A 42 -35.37 10.12 -3.42
CA ASP A 42 -35.05 11.04 -4.49
C ASP A 42 -36.31 11.54 -5.22
N GLU A 43 -36.41 12.85 -5.40
CA GLU A 43 -37.59 13.48 -6.06
C GLU A 43 -37.75 13.10 -7.54
N ASP A 44 -36.66 12.64 -8.17
CA ASP A 44 -36.59 12.20 -9.56
C ASP A 44 -37.12 10.76 -9.76
N GLY A 45 -37.25 10.00 -8.65
CA GLY A 45 -37.85 8.66 -8.66
C GLY A 45 -36.84 7.57 -9.06
N THR A 46 -35.56 7.82 -8.94
CA THR A 46 -34.47 6.86 -9.19
C THR A 46 -34.32 5.86 -8.05
N GLU A 47 -34.58 6.25 -6.80
CA GLU A 47 -34.46 5.38 -5.62
C GLU A 47 -35.59 4.32 -5.59
N GLY A 48 -35.23 3.04 -5.48
CA GLY A 48 -36.15 1.92 -5.32
C GLY A 48 -36.97 1.59 -6.60
N ASN A 49 -36.45 1.94 -7.76
CA ASN A 49 -37.14 1.76 -9.05
C ASN A 49 -36.82 0.42 -9.73
N GLY A 50 -35.79 -0.30 -9.28
CA GLY A 50 -35.36 -1.58 -9.81
C GLY A 50 -34.60 -1.48 -11.13
N ILE A 51 -34.06 -0.32 -11.46
CA ILE A 51 -33.30 -0.04 -12.67
C ILE A 51 -32.01 0.68 -12.23
N PRO A 52 -30.82 0.26 -12.68
CA PRO A 52 -29.61 1.00 -12.35
C PRO A 52 -29.63 2.39 -12.96
N ASP A 53 -29.38 3.39 -12.11
CA ASP A 53 -29.41 4.81 -12.47
C ASP A 53 -28.06 5.47 -12.21
N VAL A 54 -27.74 6.50 -13.02
CA VAL A 54 -26.49 7.27 -12.89
C VAL A 54 -26.39 7.90 -11.51
N GLY A 55 -25.34 7.58 -10.78
CA GLY A 55 -25.08 8.06 -9.42
C GLY A 55 -25.24 6.99 -8.35
N GLU A 56 -25.82 5.85 -8.71
CA GLU A 56 -25.88 4.69 -7.83
C GLU A 56 -24.53 3.97 -7.71
N PRO A 57 -24.25 3.30 -6.58
CA PRO A 57 -23.09 2.44 -6.45
C PRO A 57 -23.10 1.34 -7.50
N ASN A 58 -21.92 0.95 -7.97
CA ASN A 58 -21.72 -0.12 -8.94
C ASN A 58 -22.50 0.10 -10.27
N PHE A 59 -22.77 1.35 -10.59
CA PHE A 59 -23.37 1.77 -11.87
C PHE A 59 -22.78 3.07 -12.40
N GLU A 60 -21.57 3.41 -12.07
CA GLU A 60 -20.91 4.62 -12.58
C GLU A 60 -19.70 4.27 -13.43
N ILE A 61 -19.39 5.15 -14.40
CA ILE A 61 -18.26 4.98 -15.32
C ILE A 61 -16.88 4.91 -14.63
N THR A 62 -16.82 5.23 -13.36
CA THR A 62 -15.63 5.17 -12.50
C THR A 62 -15.79 4.16 -11.38
N ASP A 63 -16.73 3.27 -11.52
CA ASP A 63 -16.91 2.11 -10.70
C ASP A 63 -15.57 1.39 -10.54
N ASN A 64 -15.26 1.00 -9.32
CA ASN A 64 -13.96 0.46 -8.97
C ASN A 64 -13.77 -0.99 -9.36
N ASP A 65 -14.75 -1.60 -9.99
CA ASP A 65 -14.67 -3.00 -10.38
C ASP A 65 -14.23 -3.15 -11.83
N GLU A 66 -15.12 -3.30 -12.75
CA GLU A 66 -14.76 -3.70 -14.10
C GLU A 66 -14.76 -2.57 -15.10
N SER A 67 -15.56 -1.53 -14.87
CA SER A 67 -15.64 -0.39 -15.78
C SER A 67 -14.32 0.39 -15.87
N ASP A 68 -13.52 0.36 -14.80
CA ASP A 68 -12.20 1.01 -14.77
C ASP A 68 -11.09 0.12 -15.32
N GLN A 69 -11.33 -1.16 -15.52
CA GLN A 69 -10.36 -2.12 -15.99
C GLN A 69 -10.55 -2.42 -17.48
N ILE A 70 -9.96 -1.60 -18.31
CA ILE A 70 -9.88 -1.90 -19.74
C ILE A 70 -8.90 -3.06 -19.99
N GLY A 71 -8.88 -4.15 -19.41
CA GLY A 71 -7.85 -5.17 -19.53
C GLY A 71 -7.28 -5.45 -20.91
N LEU A 72 -6.60 -6.52 -21.07
CA LEU A 72 -6.00 -6.93 -22.32
C LEU A 72 -7.07 -7.49 -23.27
N THR A 73 -7.46 -6.73 -24.29
CA THR A 73 -8.38 -7.17 -25.34
C THR A 73 -7.67 -7.84 -26.49
N SER A 74 -6.35 -7.70 -26.60
CA SER A 74 -5.55 -8.38 -27.60
C SER A 74 -4.11 -8.57 -27.12
N PHE A 75 -3.48 -9.66 -27.57
CA PHE A 75 -2.06 -9.93 -27.39
C PHE A 75 -1.47 -10.53 -28.65
N TYR A 76 -0.49 -9.86 -29.22
CA TYR A 76 0.24 -10.29 -30.40
C TYR A 76 1.72 -10.43 -30.05
N SER A 77 2.31 -11.58 -30.40
CA SER A 77 3.73 -11.85 -30.19
C SER A 77 4.38 -12.30 -31.49
N ALA A 78 5.53 -11.76 -31.80
CA ALA A 78 6.29 -12.12 -32.99
C ALA A 78 7.79 -12.10 -32.71
N SER A 79 8.55 -12.83 -33.54
CA SER A 79 10.01 -12.75 -33.50
C SER A 79 10.49 -11.36 -33.85
N TYR A 80 11.47 -10.86 -33.10
CA TYR A 80 12.14 -9.61 -33.46
C TYR A 80 12.87 -9.80 -34.83
N PRO A 81 12.75 -8.90 -35.83
CA PRO A 81 12.08 -7.59 -35.87
C PRO A 81 10.73 -7.57 -36.65
N SER A 82 9.88 -8.59 -36.48
CA SER A 82 8.65 -8.75 -37.29
C SER A 82 7.58 -7.74 -37.00
N ILE A 83 7.62 -7.08 -35.82
CA ILE A 83 6.72 -5.98 -35.50
C ILE A 83 7.20 -4.72 -36.20
N GLN A 84 6.31 -4.05 -36.92
CA GLN A 84 6.58 -2.85 -37.72
C GLN A 84 5.97 -1.60 -37.07
N PRO A 85 6.63 -0.98 -36.08
CA PRO A 85 6.03 0.10 -35.27
C PRO A 85 5.76 1.39 -36.07
N HIS A 86 6.24 1.49 -37.32
CA HIS A 86 6.00 2.63 -38.23
C HIS A 86 4.91 2.34 -39.26
N ASN A 87 4.22 1.23 -39.18
CA ASN A 87 3.13 0.87 -40.07
C ASN A 87 1.82 0.76 -39.27
N ASP A 88 1.10 1.86 -39.19
CA ASP A 88 -0.10 2.03 -38.39
C ASP A 88 -1.17 0.99 -38.73
N GLU A 89 -1.33 0.66 -40.02
CA GLU A 89 -2.34 -0.29 -40.43
C GLU A 89 -2.01 -1.73 -40.04
N VAL A 90 -0.73 -2.09 -40.06
CA VAL A 90 -0.27 -3.40 -39.56
C VAL A 90 -0.42 -3.47 -38.04
N MET A 91 -0.04 -2.41 -37.35
CA MET A 91 -0.20 -2.31 -35.88
C MET A 91 -1.67 -2.40 -35.46
N TRP A 92 -2.54 -1.66 -36.14
CA TRP A 92 -3.98 -1.71 -35.90
C TRP A 92 -4.54 -3.12 -36.04
N ASN A 93 -4.19 -3.82 -37.12
CA ASN A 93 -4.67 -5.17 -37.37
C ASN A 93 -4.15 -6.17 -36.31
N GLN A 94 -2.93 -5.94 -35.78
CA GLN A 94 -2.33 -6.78 -34.73
C GLN A 94 -2.94 -6.53 -33.35
N LEU A 95 -3.48 -5.32 -33.11
CA LEU A 95 -4.11 -4.90 -31.87
C LEU A 95 -5.64 -5.04 -31.88
N THR A 96 -6.20 -5.58 -32.94
CA THR A 96 -7.66 -5.80 -33.02
C THR A 96 -8.12 -6.70 -31.87
N PRO A 97 -9.18 -6.31 -31.12
CA PRO A 97 -9.71 -7.11 -30.03
C PRO A 97 -10.05 -8.52 -30.44
N GLY A 98 -9.77 -9.48 -29.57
CA GLY A 98 -9.98 -10.91 -29.82
C GLY A 98 -8.76 -11.63 -30.40
N ILE A 99 -7.67 -10.94 -30.73
CA ILE A 99 -6.44 -11.57 -31.20
C ILE A 99 -5.56 -11.90 -29.98
N PHE A 100 -5.47 -13.18 -29.62
CA PHE A 100 -4.57 -13.67 -28.59
C PHE A 100 -3.65 -14.74 -29.18
N GLN A 101 -2.38 -14.40 -29.34
CA GLN A 101 -1.37 -15.33 -29.84
C GLN A 101 -0.60 -15.97 -28.71
N VAL A 102 -0.41 -17.29 -28.82
CA VAL A 102 0.48 -18.02 -27.93
C VAL A 102 1.93 -17.69 -28.28
N PRO A 103 2.75 -17.18 -27.37
CA PRO A 103 4.16 -16.90 -27.63
C PRO A 103 4.92 -18.13 -28.08
N ALA A 104 5.76 -17.99 -29.11
CA ALA A 104 6.67 -19.05 -29.53
C ALA A 104 7.78 -19.23 -28.47
N GLN A 105 8.22 -20.47 -28.27
CA GLN A 105 9.27 -20.77 -27.28
C GLN A 105 10.67 -20.69 -27.90
N ASN A 106 11.65 -20.32 -27.08
CA ASN A 106 13.09 -20.33 -27.40
C ASN A 106 13.51 -19.39 -28.54
N ILE A 107 12.82 -18.29 -28.73
CA ILE A 107 13.21 -17.22 -29.69
C ILE A 107 13.13 -15.87 -28.99
N ASP A 108 13.91 -14.91 -29.51
CA ASP A 108 13.79 -13.52 -29.12
C ASP A 108 12.49 -12.93 -29.67
N GLN A 109 11.65 -12.41 -28.81
CA GLN A 109 10.30 -11.98 -29.13
C GLN A 109 10.07 -10.52 -28.77
N THR A 110 9.26 -9.88 -29.59
CA THR A 110 8.61 -8.61 -29.29
C THR A 110 7.12 -8.88 -29.20
N PHE A 111 6.44 -8.20 -28.31
CA PHE A 111 5.00 -8.33 -28.15
C PHE A 111 4.31 -6.98 -28.19
N LEU A 112 3.06 -7.01 -28.62
CA LEU A 112 2.09 -5.92 -28.55
C LEU A 112 0.91 -6.39 -27.74
N TYR A 113 0.35 -5.52 -26.94
CA TYR A 113 -0.91 -5.76 -26.27
C TYR A 113 -1.83 -4.56 -26.47
N GLY A 114 -3.11 -4.81 -26.61
CA GLY A 114 -4.15 -3.80 -26.79
C GLY A 114 -5.16 -3.88 -25.66
N SER A 115 -5.67 -2.71 -25.30
CA SER A 115 -6.77 -2.55 -24.35
C SER A 115 -7.90 -1.83 -25.06
N GLY A 116 -8.88 -2.55 -25.57
CA GLY A 116 -10.10 -2.05 -26.18
C GLY A 116 -10.00 -0.86 -27.14
N TYR A 117 -11.14 -0.40 -27.60
CA TYR A 117 -11.24 0.87 -28.32
C TYR A 117 -11.69 1.97 -27.35
N ILE A 118 -10.90 3.03 -27.23
CA ILE A 118 -11.22 4.18 -26.40
C ILE A 118 -11.71 5.32 -27.30
N SER A 119 -12.94 5.77 -27.10
CA SER A 119 -13.48 6.94 -27.77
C SER A 119 -12.98 8.22 -27.12
N LEU A 120 -12.50 9.17 -27.92
CA LEU A 120 -12.05 10.49 -27.47
C LEU A 120 -12.80 11.56 -28.28
N ALA A 121 -13.59 12.39 -27.62
CA ALA A 121 -14.19 13.56 -28.24
C ALA A 121 -13.16 14.68 -28.46
N PRO A 122 -13.39 15.60 -29.39
CA PRO A 122 -12.48 16.73 -29.63
C PRO A 122 -12.23 17.56 -28.35
N GLY A 123 -10.96 17.59 -27.89
CA GLY A 123 -10.55 18.29 -26.66
C GLY A 123 -10.64 17.46 -25.39
N GLU A 124 -11.20 16.27 -25.44
CA GLU A 124 -11.23 15.33 -24.33
C GLU A 124 -9.84 14.76 -24.02
N LYS A 125 -9.58 14.48 -22.74
CA LYS A 125 -8.35 13.81 -22.27
C LYS A 125 -8.77 12.67 -21.34
N LYS A 126 -8.28 11.47 -21.63
CA LYS A 126 -8.42 10.32 -20.72
C LYS A 126 -7.07 9.97 -20.12
N LYS A 127 -7.05 9.63 -18.85
CA LYS A 127 -5.88 9.08 -18.14
C LYS A 127 -5.87 7.58 -18.41
N PHE A 128 -4.73 7.06 -18.76
CA PHE A 128 -4.49 5.64 -18.93
C PHE A 128 -3.38 5.19 -17.98
N SER A 129 -3.60 4.15 -17.21
CA SER A 129 -2.64 3.62 -16.26
C SER A 129 -2.23 2.21 -16.66
N VAL A 130 -0.94 1.94 -16.63
CA VAL A 130 -0.37 0.61 -16.91
C VAL A 130 0.45 0.19 -15.71
N ALA A 131 0.18 -0.99 -15.17
CA ALA A 131 0.97 -1.61 -14.13
C ALA A 131 1.84 -2.73 -14.71
N MET A 132 3.12 -2.77 -14.31
CA MET A 132 3.99 -3.91 -14.55
C MET A 132 4.19 -4.67 -13.25
N VAL A 133 3.77 -5.93 -13.25
CA VAL A 133 3.83 -6.79 -12.08
C VAL A 133 4.89 -7.86 -12.27
N PHE A 134 5.72 -8.07 -11.25
CA PHE A 134 6.78 -9.06 -11.22
C PHE A 134 6.54 -10.02 -10.06
N GLY A 135 7.03 -11.26 -10.18
CA GLY A 135 6.97 -12.24 -9.11
C GLY A 135 7.89 -13.43 -9.40
N GLU A 136 8.23 -14.18 -8.35
CA GLU A 136 9.11 -15.36 -8.45
C GLU A 136 8.43 -16.56 -9.09
N ASN A 137 7.10 -16.61 -9.02
CA ASN A 137 6.27 -17.65 -9.62
C ASN A 137 4.85 -17.12 -9.89
N MET A 138 4.00 -17.92 -10.53
CA MET A 138 2.64 -17.53 -10.90
C MET A 138 1.78 -17.08 -9.70
N ALA A 139 1.86 -17.80 -8.59
CA ALA A 139 1.08 -17.44 -7.40
C ALA A 139 1.52 -16.09 -6.81
N ASP A 140 2.81 -15.78 -6.88
CA ASP A 140 3.36 -14.51 -6.46
C ASP A 140 2.95 -13.36 -7.39
N ILE A 141 2.98 -13.59 -8.72
CA ILE A 141 2.51 -12.59 -9.69
C ILE A 141 1.02 -12.27 -9.47
N LEU A 142 0.17 -13.28 -9.27
CA LEU A 142 -1.26 -13.10 -9.03
C LEU A 142 -1.51 -12.33 -7.72
N ARG A 143 -0.80 -12.66 -6.66
CA ARG A 143 -0.88 -11.91 -5.39
C ARG A 143 -0.50 -10.45 -5.58
N ASN A 144 0.59 -10.19 -6.30
CA ASN A 144 1.08 -8.83 -6.56
C ASN A 144 0.14 -8.07 -7.50
N ALA A 145 -0.50 -8.74 -8.46
CA ALA A 145 -1.53 -8.17 -9.32
C ALA A 145 -2.77 -7.74 -8.50
N ASN A 146 -3.27 -8.59 -7.61
CA ASN A 146 -4.36 -8.26 -6.71
C ASN A 146 -4.00 -7.09 -5.77
N THR A 147 -2.76 -7.04 -5.29
CA THR A 147 -2.29 -5.89 -4.49
C THR A 147 -2.29 -4.60 -5.30
N MET A 148 -1.85 -4.65 -6.57
CA MET A 148 -1.89 -3.50 -7.46
C MET A 148 -3.31 -3.05 -7.76
N GLN A 149 -4.25 -3.99 -7.94
CA GLN A 149 -5.67 -3.69 -8.13
C GLN A 149 -6.22 -2.96 -6.91
N ASN A 150 -6.05 -3.51 -5.72
CA ASN A 150 -6.49 -2.85 -4.48
C ASN A 150 -5.91 -1.43 -4.31
N ILE A 151 -4.68 -1.20 -4.78
CA ILE A 151 -4.07 0.14 -4.77
C ILE A 151 -4.77 1.08 -5.75
N TYR A 152 -5.11 0.59 -6.92
CA TYR A 152 -5.84 1.34 -7.95
C TYR A 152 -7.24 1.70 -7.44
N ASP A 153 -8.00 0.74 -6.94
CA ASP A 153 -9.36 0.89 -6.42
C ASP A 153 -9.45 1.86 -5.23
N ASN A 154 -8.39 2.00 -4.48
CA ASN A 154 -8.24 3.01 -3.42
C ASN A 154 -7.61 4.33 -3.92
N ASP A 155 -7.81 4.69 -5.17
CA ASP A 155 -7.30 5.93 -5.80
C ASP A 155 -5.80 6.14 -5.57
N TYR A 156 -5.01 5.07 -5.75
CA TYR A 156 -3.57 5.01 -5.48
C TYR A 156 -3.19 5.35 -4.03
N SER A 157 -4.10 5.14 -3.12
CA SER A 157 -3.82 5.27 -1.69
C SER A 157 -3.10 4.01 -1.19
N PHE A 158 -1.89 4.21 -0.70
CA PHE A 158 -1.08 3.13 -0.12
C PHE A 158 -1.16 3.20 1.40
N ALA A 159 -1.12 2.05 2.05
CA ALA A 159 -0.74 2.01 3.45
C ALA A 159 0.64 2.67 3.62
N LYS A 160 0.75 3.59 4.55
CA LYS A 160 1.97 4.38 4.78
C LYS A 160 2.39 4.22 6.23
N PRO A 161 3.70 3.96 6.47
CA PRO A 161 4.19 4.02 7.83
C PRO A 161 3.97 5.41 8.42
N PRO A 162 3.94 5.53 9.75
CA PRO A 162 3.80 6.81 10.43
C PRO A 162 4.89 7.81 10.04
N LEU A 163 4.61 9.09 10.24
CA LEU A 163 5.59 10.17 10.06
C LEU A 163 6.83 9.92 10.92
N LYS A 164 7.99 10.34 10.45
CA LYS A 164 9.24 10.20 11.19
C LYS A 164 9.25 11.14 12.40
N PRO A 165 9.65 10.66 13.59
CA PRO A 165 9.91 11.56 14.70
C PRO A 165 11.23 12.30 14.47
N THR A 166 11.37 13.49 15.03
CA THR A 166 12.67 14.17 15.09
C THR A 166 13.37 13.78 16.39
N MET A 167 14.58 13.25 16.31
CA MET A 167 15.32 12.80 17.49
C MET A 167 16.62 13.59 17.72
N THR A 168 17.05 13.60 18.97
CA THR A 168 18.34 14.15 19.43
C THR A 168 19.01 13.15 20.36
N ALA A 169 20.32 12.91 20.17
CA ALA A 169 21.12 12.07 21.06
C ALA A 169 22.11 12.94 21.85
N VAL A 170 22.15 12.75 23.16
CA VAL A 170 23.05 13.46 24.08
C VAL A 170 24.03 12.46 24.70
N PRO A 171 25.36 12.61 24.46
CA PRO A 171 26.35 11.73 25.05
C PRO A 171 26.51 11.97 26.55
N GLY A 172 26.77 10.90 27.29
CA GLY A 172 27.10 10.92 28.72
C GLY A 172 28.19 9.90 29.05
N ASP A 173 28.62 9.84 30.30
CA ASP A 173 29.64 8.84 30.72
C ASP A 173 29.03 7.43 30.68
N LYS A 174 29.50 6.62 29.73
CA LYS A 174 29.01 5.26 29.43
C LYS A 174 27.48 5.17 29.20
N GLN A 175 26.91 6.24 28.67
CA GLN A 175 25.46 6.28 28.33
C GLN A 175 25.20 7.25 27.20
N VAL A 176 24.05 7.07 26.56
CA VAL A 176 23.49 8.02 25.60
C VAL A 176 22.03 8.25 25.98
N THR A 177 21.63 9.51 26.07
CA THR A 177 20.24 9.88 26.27
C THR A 177 19.63 10.31 24.95
N LEU A 178 18.57 9.64 24.52
CA LEU A 178 17.81 9.94 23.33
C LEU A 178 16.54 10.70 23.71
N TYR A 179 16.19 11.71 22.92
CA TYR A 179 14.95 12.47 23.02
C TYR A 179 14.31 12.51 21.65
N TRP A 180 12.99 12.38 21.58
CA TRP A 180 12.25 12.54 20.33
C TRP A 180 10.92 13.23 20.57
N ASN A 181 10.30 13.74 19.51
CA ASN A 181 9.02 14.41 19.58
C ASN A 181 7.86 13.44 19.27
N ASP A 182 6.65 13.91 19.52
CA ASP A 182 5.38 13.21 19.31
C ASP A 182 4.80 13.39 17.88
N PHE A 183 5.59 13.90 16.94
CA PHE A 183 5.10 14.23 15.60
C PHE A 183 4.50 13.04 14.84
N SER A 184 4.98 11.83 15.10
CA SER A 184 4.47 10.60 14.49
C SER A 184 3.01 10.28 14.90
N GLU A 185 2.56 10.75 16.05
CA GLU A 185 1.24 10.41 16.60
C GLU A 185 0.07 11.07 15.86
N ILE A 186 0.34 12.14 15.11
CA ILE A 186 -0.64 12.81 14.25
C ILE A 186 -0.76 12.17 12.87
N SER A 187 -0.01 11.11 12.61
CA SER A 187 -0.06 10.38 11.33
C SER A 187 -1.47 9.88 11.04
N ILE A 188 -1.87 10.02 9.79
CA ILE A 188 -3.12 9.47 9.28
C ILE A 188 -2.78 8.67 8.04
N ASP A 189 -2.99 7.36 8.12
CA ASP A 189 -2.92 6.49 6.96
C ASP A 189 -4.17 6.68 6.08
N PRO A 190 -4.03 6.77 4.75
CA PRO A 190 -5.16 6.94 3.85
C PRO A 190 -6.20 5.82 3.95
N ILE A 191 -5.75 4.57 4.14
CA ILE A 191 -6.59 3.37 4.19
C ILE A 191 -7.01 3.07 5.63
N TYR A 192 -6.03 2.97 6.55
CA TYR A 192 -6.26 2.50 7.92
C TYR A 192 -6.57 3.61 8.93
N GLY A 193 -6.45 4.87 8.52
CA GLY A 193 -6.78 6.04 9.34
C GLY A 193 -5.72 6.31 10.41
N LYS A 194 -6.13 6.51 11.66
CA LYS A 194 -5.22 6.73 12.79
C LYS A 194 -4.73 5.40 13.33
N ASP A 195 -3.62 4.94 12.84
CA ASP A 195 -3.05 3.61 13.11
C ASP A 195 -1.70 3.62 13.80
N PHE A 196 -1.08 4.78 14.02
CA PHE A 196 0.16 4.89 14.80
C PHE A 196 0.04 4.11 16.12
N GLU A 197 1.05 3.30 16.44
CA GLU A 197 1.08 2.46 17.63
C GLU A 197 2.22 2.80 18.59
N GLY A 198 3.43 3.04 18.09
CA GLY A 198 4.53 3.28 19.00
C GLY A 198 5.85 3.63 18.33
N TYR A 199 6.89 3.61 19.17
CA TYR A 199 8.26 3.89 18.78
C TYR A 199 9.17 2.70 19.06
N ARG A 200 10.14 2.48 18.16
CA ARG A 200 11.20 1.48 18.32
C ARG A 200 12.57 2.17 18.27
N ILE A 201 13.47 1.73 19.10
CA ILE A 201 14.81 2.28 19.18
C ILE A 201 15.82 1.26 18.70
N TYR A 202 16.70 1.70 17.82
CA TYR A 202 17.79 0.90 17.28
C TYR A 202 19.14 1.53 17.59
N ARG A 203 20.13 0.68 17.84
CA ARG A 203 21.54 1.06 18.03
C ARG A 203 22.44 0.19 17.16
N SER A 204 23.44 0.82 16.58
CA SER A 204 24.45 0.15 15.78
C SER A 204 25.82 0.84 15.93
N THR A 205 26.89 0.14 15.64
CA THR A 205 28.23 0.72 15.43
C THR A 205 28.55 0.91 13.94
N ASP A 206 27.68 0.39 13.07
CA ASP A 206 27.73 0.51 11.62
C ASP A 206 26.63 1.44 11.08
N PRO A 207 26.91 2.34 10.13
CA PRO A 207 25.92 3.27 9.60
C PRO A 207 24.75 2.57 8.86
N GLY A 208 24.95 1.37 8.33
CA GLY A 208 23.90 0.56 7.69
C GLY A 208 23.08 -0.26 8.68
N PHE A 209 23.36 -0.18 9.98
CA PHE A 209 22.72 -1.00 11.01
C PHE A 209 22.85 -2.51 10.76
N ILE A 210 23.96 -2.94 10.12
CA ILE A 210 24.18 -4.35 9.78
C ILE A 210 24.61 -5.20 10.98
N ASP A 211 25.14 -4.58 12.03
CA ASP A 211 25.53 -5.23 13.30
C ASP A 211 24.39 -5.25 14.33
N SER A 212 23.23 -4.67 14.03
CA SER A 212 22.04 -4.86 14.86
C SER A 212 21.52 -6.29 14.72
N TYR A 213 21.04 -6.86 15.80
CA TYR A 213 20.41 -8.17 15.76
C TYR A 213 19.28 -8.20 14.71
N THR A 214 19.19 -9.30 13.97
CA THR A 214 18.23 -9.45 12.89
C THR A 214 17.32 -10.63 13.15
N ILE A 215 16.05 -10.44 12.86
CA ILE A 215 15.05 -11.50 12.87
C ILE A 215 14.93 -12.00 11.44
N THR A 216 15.14 -13.28 11.22
CA THR A 216 15.12 -13.90 9.90
C THR A 216 13.90 -14.80 9.72
N ASP A 217 13.46 -14.96 8.48
CA ASP A 217 12.50 -15.97 8.09
C ASP A 217 13.11 -17.38 8.15
N ALA A 218 12.31 -18.41 7.84
CA ALA A 218 12.75 -19.80 7.84
C ALA A 218 13.86 -20.10 6.82
N TYR A 219 14.11 -19.23 5.87
CA TYR A 219 15.14 -19.35 4.83
C TYR A 219 16.40 -18.54 5.14
N GLY A 220 16.41 -17.80 6.24
CA GLY A 220 17.55 -16.96 6.66
C GLY A 220 17.56 -15.55 6.06
N ASN A 221 16.49 -15.12 5.38
CA ASN A 221 16.38 -13.74 4.90
C ASN A 221 16.03 -12.81 6.07
N ILE A 222 16.69 -11.66 6.13
CA ILE A 222 16.39 -10.65 7.15
C ILE A 222 15.00 -10.07 6.92
N THR A 223 14.12 -10.23 7.90
CA THR A 223 12.75 -9.72 7.86
C THR A 223 12.62 -8.46 8.69
N PHE A 224 13.09 -8.48 9.93
CA PHE A 224 13.07 -7.33 10.85
C PHE A 224 14.41 -7.18 11.56
N LYS A 225 14.64 -5.98 12.10
CA LYS A 225 15.71 -5.73 13.08
C LYS A 225 15.15 -5.77 14.48
N GLU A 226 15.91 -6.30 15.43
CA GLU A 226 15.52 -6.31 16.83
C GLU A 226 15.82 -4.93 17.45
N PRO A 227 14.80 -4.23 17.98
CA PRO A 227 15.00 -2.95 18.65
C PRO A 227 15.62 -3.17 20.04
N ILE A 228 16.37 -2.18 20.53
CA ILE A 228 16.87 -2.18 21.92
C ILE A 228 15.83 -1.73 22.93
N ALA A 229 14.76 -1.07 22.48
CA ALA A 229 13.59 -0.69 23.28
C ALA A 229 12.37 -0.48 22.38
N ILE A 230 11.19 -0.73 22.93
CA ILE A 230 9.88 -0.48 22.29
C ILE A 230 9.06 0.32 23.29
N PHE A 231 8.36 1.36 22.78
CA PHE A 231 7.40 2.17 23.53
C PHE A 231 6.11 2.24 22.74
N ASP A 232 5.10 1.54 23.20
CA ASP A 232 3.82 1.30 22.55
C ASP A 232 2.67 2.02 23.26
N LYS A 233 1.58 2.30 22.55
CA LYS A 233 0.38 2.86 23.18
C LYS A 233 -0.20 1.88 24.16
N LYS A 234 -0.76 2.43 25.26
CA LYS A 234 -1.47 1.65 26.25
C LYS A 234 -2.93 1.47 25.81
N ASN A 235 -3.17 0.49 24.98
CA ASN A 235 -4.46 0.22 24.34
C ASN A 235 -4.87 -1.25 24.37
N GLY A 236 -4.04 -2.13 24.95
CA GLY A 236 -4.26 -3.58 25.07
C GLY A 236 -3.65 -4.40 23.91
N LEU A 237 -3.10 -3.77 22.89
CA LEU A 237 -2.41 -4.45 21.78
C LEU A 237 -0.95 -4.70 22.19
N LYS A 238 -0.51 -5.97 22.19
CA LYS A 238 0.85 -6.35 22.62
C LYS A 238 1.28 -7.71 22.09
N GLY A 239 2.57 -7.96 22.14
CA GLY A 239 3.17 -9.23 21.70
C GLY A 239 3.15 -9.38 20.16
N PRO A 240 3.16 -10.60 19.65
CA PRO A 240 3.25 -10.84 18.22
C PRO A 240 1.95 -10.44 17.50
N HIS A 241 2.09 -9.66 16.40
CA HIS A 241 0.97 -9.28 15.56
C HIS A 241 0.36 -10.51 14.85
N PRO A 242 -0.99 -10.61 14.72
CA PRO A 242 -1.64 -11.75 14.08
C PRO A 242 -1.19 -12.01 12.65
N ILE A 243 -0.96 -10.96 11.88
CA ILE A 243 -0.53 -11.06 10.49
C ILE A 243 1.00 -11.13 10.45
N ALA A 244 1.52 -12.21 9.87
CA ALA A 244 2.95 -12.41 9.69
C ALA A 244 3.42 -11.85 8.32
N TYR A 245 4.57 -11.20 8.32
CA TYR A 245 5.28 -10.84 7.10
C TYR A 245 6.39 -11.85 6.83
N ASN A 246 6.36 -12.50 5.67
CA ASN A 246 7.27 -13.60 5.31
C ASN A 246 7.39 -14.70 6.40
N GLY A 247 6.28 -15.02 7.07
CA GLY A 247 6.25 -16.02 8.14
C GLY A 247 6.80 -15.55 9.49
N VAL A 248 7.18 -14.28 9.62
CA VAL A 248 7.66 -13.66 10.86
C VAL A 248 6.64 -12.65 11.38
N GLN A 249 6.24 -12.79 12.63
CA GLN A 249 5.31 -11.87 13.26
C GLN A 249 6.05 -10.63 13.80
N PHE A 250 5.47 -9.47 13.58
CA PHE A 250 5.96 -8.22 14.13
C PHE A 250 5.64 -8.15 15.63
N ASP A 251 6.62 -7.76 16.44
CA ASP A 251 6.42 -7.58 17.89
C ASP A 251 5.83 -6.19 18.16
N MET A 252 4.64 -6.15 18.73
CA MET A 252 3.91 -4.91 19.02
C MET A 252 4.34 -4.22 20.32
N GLY A 253 5.15 -4.89 21.16
CA GLY A 253 5.56 -4.39 22.47
C GLY A 253 4.77 -5.03 23.62
N GLU A 254 4.78 -4.36 24.77
CA GLU A 254 4.28 -4.90 26.06
C GLU A 254 3.11 -4.09 26.65
N ASP A 255 2.51 -3.16 25.89
CA ASP A 255 1.42 -2.27 26.33
C ASP A 255 1.83 -1.37 27.51
N LEU A 256 3.07 -0.84 27.46
CA LEU A 256 3.66 -0.10 28.59
C LEU A 256 3.31 1.39 28.58
N GLY A 257 3.07 1.97 27.43
CA GLY A 257 2.82 3.38 27.21
C GLY A 257 3.95 4.07 26.43
N LEU A 258 3.61 5.20 25.83
CA LEU A 258 4.55 6.01 25.06
C LEU A 258 5.52 6.74 25.98
N GLU A 259 6.79 6.77 25.56
CA GLU A 259 7.83 7.58 26.16
C GLU A 259 8.54 8.38 25.06
N TYR A 260 9.18 9.47 25.43
CA TYR A 260 9.88 10.37 24.50
C TYR A 260 11.33 10.57 24.88
N VAL A 261 11.78 9.80 25.84
CA VAL A 261 13.16 9.80 26.36
C VAL A 261 13.59 8.36 26.63
N TYR A 262 14.78 8.02 26.20
CA TYR A 262 15.39 6.74 26.52
C TYR A 262 16.86 6.92 26.89
N VAL A 263 17.29 6.31 28.00
CA VAL A 263 18.70 6.32 28.42
C VAL A 263 19.29 4.95 28.14
N ASP A 264 20.11 4.89 27.10
CA ASP A 264 20.90 3.69 26.82
C ASP A 264 22.19 3.74 27.63
N SER A 265 22.29 2.86 28.60
CA SER A 265 23.49 2.63 29.43
C SER A 265 23.97 1.18 29.34
N ASN A 266 23.30 0.35 28.55
CA ASN A 266 23.66 -1.05 28.44
C ASN A 266 24.80 -1.25 27.43
N SER A 267 25.99 -1.61 27.94
CA SER A 267 27.16 -1.90 27.11
C SER A 267 27.62 -0.73 26.23
N VAL A 268 27.34 0.51 26.64
CA VAL A 268 27.86 1.70 25.96
C VAL A 268 29.28 1.97 26.39
N ILE A 269 30.17 2.19 25.41
CA ILE A 269 31.61 2.36 25.61
C ILE A 269 31.99 3.79 25.22
N ASN A 270 32.66 4.50 26.14
CA ASN A 270 33.17 5.85 25.89
C ASN A 270 34.20 5.83 24.74
N GLY A 271 34.09 6.81 23.85
CA GLY A 271 34.92 6.92 22.66
C GLY A 271 34.52 6.04 21.47
N GLN A 272 33.57 5.13 21.65
CA GLN A 272 32.97 4.38 20.55
C GLN A 272 31.92 5.22 19.84
N LYS A 273 31.95 5.22 18.50
CA LYS A 273 30.89 5.84 17.68
C LYS A 273 29.70 4.91 17.61
N TYR A 274 28.52 5.46 17.87
CA TYR A 274 27.24 4.79 17.75
C TYR A 274 26.31 5.54 16.80
N TYR A 275 25.49 4.77 16.11
CA TYR A 275 24.36 5.23 15.31
C TYR A 275 23.08 4.81 16.02
N TYR A 276 22.21 5.77 16.28
CA TYR A 276 20.91 5.53 16.87
C TYR A 276 19.83 5.93 15.89
N ALA A 277 18.73 5.19 15.92
CA ALA A 277 17.53 5.53 15.19
C ALA A 277 16.30 5.33 16.08
N VAL A 278 15.33 6.22 15.96
CA VAL A 278 13.99 6.06 16.52
C VAL A 278 13.01 5.97 15.36
N THR A 279 12.35 4.83 15.22
CA THR A 279 11.29 4.66 14.23
C THR A 279 9.93 4.72 14.90
N ALA A 280 8.97 5.24 14.17
CA ALA A 280 7.55 5.11 14.52
C ALA A 280 6.95 3.96 13.72
N TYR A 281 6.05 3.19 14.33
CA TYR A 281 5.37 2.09 13.67
C TYR A 281 3.87 2.16 13.87
N ASP A 282 3.13 1.58 12.93
CA ASP A 282 1.68 1.45 12.97
C ASP A 282 1.26 0.09 13.56
N LYS A 283 -0.01 -0.04 13.85
CA LYS A 283 -0.57 -1.28 14.40
C LYS A 283 -0.94 -2.32 13.34
N GLY A 284 -0.75 -2.01 12.03
CA GLY A 284 -1.29 -2.84 10.98
C GLY A 284 -2.82 -2.98 11.09
N TYR A 285 -3.35 -4.05 10.53
CA TYR A 285 -4.77 -4.35 10.61
C TYR A 285 -5.02 -5.86 10.58
N ASP A 286 -5.91 -6.33 11.45
CA ASP A 286 -6.49 -7.67 11.40
C ASP A 286 -8.02 -7.57 11.47
N LEU A 287 -8.72 -8.57 10.95
CA LEU A 287 -10.19 -8.57 10.79
C LEU A 287 -10.95 -8.37 12.12
N ASP A 288 -10.36 -8.74 13.25
CA ASP A 288 -10.95 -8.58 14.56
C ASP A 288 -10.63 -7.22 15.24
N PHE A 289 -9.81 -6.37 14.60
CA PHE A 289 -9.38 -5.09 15.18
C PHE A 289 -10.52 -4.09 15.35
N PHE A 290 -11.49 -4.11 14.45
CA PHE A 290 -12.69 -3.28 14.59
C PHE A 290 -13.53 -3.70 15.79
N GLU A 291 -13.83 -4.99 15.94
CA GLU A 291 -14.59 -5.53 17.07
C GLU A 291 -13.88 -5.30 18.41
N LYS A 292 -12.55 -5.39 18.43
CA LYS A 292 -11.70 -5.14 19.60
C LYS A 292 -11.46 -3.66 19.90
N ASN A 293 -12.00 -2.75 19.11
CA ASN A 293 -11.77 -1.30 19.18
C ASN A 293 -10.31 -0.88 18.99
N TYR A 294 -9.51 -1.66 18.30
CA TYR A 294 -8.16 -1.27 17.87
C TYR A 294 -8.21 -0.43 16.57
N SER A 295 -9.22 -0.58 15.75
CA SER A 295 -9.46 0.20 14.54
C SER A 295 -10.81 0.93 14.59
N SER A 296 -10.87 2.12 14.00
CA SER A 296 -12.12 2.85 13.77
C SER A 296 -12.77 2.52 12.42
N ARG A 297 -12.09 1.74 11.58
CA ARG A 297 -12.56 1.31 10.25
C ARG A 297 -12.73 -0.20 10.25
N ASP A 298 -13.73 -0.66 9.50
CA ASP A 298 -14.07 -2.07 9.33
C ASP A 298 -13.81 -2.53 7.88
N ASN A 299 -13.88 -3.82 7.67
CA ASN A 299 -13.79 -4.48 6.36
C ASN A 299 -12.54 -4.12 5.52
N LEU A 300 -11.42 -3.81 6.18
CA LEU A 300 -10.16 -3.52 5.51
C LEU A 300 -9.33 -4.80 5.30
N GLN A 301 -8.42 -4.74 4.34
CA GLN A 301 -7.49 -5.84 4.08
C GLN A 301 -6.51 -6.01 5.25
N PRO A 302 -6.33 -7.24 5.76
CA PRO A 302 -5.32 -7.49 6.79
C PRO A 302 -3.91 -7.17 6.31
N ILE A 303 -3.15 -6.46 7.14
CA ILE A 303 -1.77 -6.06 6.85
C ILE A 303 -0.90 -6.11 8.12
N ALA A 304 0.34 -6.54 7.95
CA ALA A 304 1.32 -6.48 9.03
C ALA A 304 1.74 -5.02 9.31
N PRO A 305 2.15 -4.70 10.54
CA PRO A 305 2.67 -3.39 10.89
C PRO A 305 3.86 -2.97 10.04
N SER A 306 3.99 -1.67 9.82
CA SER A 306 5.10 -1.06 9.13
C SER A 306 5.79 0.01 9.96
N GLU A 307 7.09 0.23 9.70
CA GLU A 307 7.89 1.24 10.37
C GLU A 307 8.31 2.35 9.41
N CYS A 308 8.41 3.59 9.90
CA CYS A 308 9.01 4.67 9.13
C CYS A 308 10.49 4.38 8.85
N SER A 309 10.96 4.75 7.68
CA SER A 309 12.31 4.44 7.23
C SER A 309 13.37 5.29 7.94
N VAL A 310 14.56 4.72 8.07
CA VAL A 310 15.80 5.43 8.44
C VAL A 310 16.67 5.51 7.20
N SER A 311 17.19 6.69 6.87
CA SER A 311 18.08 6.89 5.75
C SER A 311 19.39 7.56 6.18
N LEU A 312 20.50 7.01 5.69
CA LEU A 312 21.82 7.58 5.80
C LEU A 312 22.45 7.56 4.41
N ASP A 313 22.97 8.70 3.97
CA ASP A 313 23.77 8.77 2.76
C ASP A 313 25.25 8.71 3.11
N LEU A 314 25.97 7.86 2.42
CA LEU A 314 27.40 7.70 2.60
C LEU A 314 28.16 8.25 1.38
N ASP A 315 29.30 8.87 1.61
CA ASP A 315 30.25 9.16 0.54
C ASP A 315 30.98 7.87 0.10
N TYR A 316 31.78 8.00 -0.97
CA TYR A 316 32.58 6.87 -1.49
C TYR A 316 33.65 6.33 -0.51
N LYS A 317 33.86 7.00 0.61
CA LYS A 317 34.79 6.59 1.69
C LYS A 317 34.02 5.98 2.88
N GLY A 318 32.70 5.92 2.81
CA GLY A 318 31.86 5.42 3.90
C GLY A 318 31.59 6.43 5.01
N ASN A 319 31.86 7.72 4.80
CA ASN A 319 31.47 8.75 5.76
C ASN A 319 30.02 9.16 5.53
N VAL A 320 29.27 9.41 6.61
CA VAL A 320 27.89 9.89 6.53
C VAL A 320 27.88 11.33 6.04
N VAL A 321 27.16 11.57 4.95
CA VAL A 321 26.98 12.87 4.31
C VAL A 321 25.65 13.50 4.74
N SER A 322 24.60 12.69 4.82
CA SER A 322 23.29 13.12 5.32
C SER A 322 22.67 12.06 6.24
N LEU A 323 21.76 12.50 7.08
CA LEU A 323 21.11 11.68 8.09
C LEU A 323 19.66 12.09 8.19
N SER A 324 18.74 11.10 8.22
CA SER A 324 17.33 11.40 8.44
C SER A 324 17.10 11.95 9.85
N GLU A 325 16.04 12.74 10.01
CA GLU A 325 15.68 13.43 11.25
C GLU A 325 15.44 12.51 12.46
N ASN A 326 15.13 11.25 12.19
CA ASN A 326 14.90 10.21 13.19
C ASN A 326 16.15 9.37 13.50
N ALA A 327 17.32 9.85 13.12
CA ALA A 327 18.59 9.17 13.41
C ALA A 327 19.64 10.16 13.95
N ALA A 328 20.63 9.66 14.68
CA ALA A 328 21.73 10.45 15.22
C ALA A 328 23.03 9.65 15.28
N ILE A 329 24.14 10.38 15.21
CA ILE A 329 25.50 9.85 15.44
C ILE A 329 26.02 10.44 16.72
N VAL A 330 26.51 9.60 17.63
CA VAL A 330 26.99 10.04 18.92
C VAL A 330 28.25 9.26 19.35
N VAL A 331 29.11 9.94 20.09
CA VAL A 331 30.30 9.34 20.74
C VAL A 331 30.19 9.71 22.22
N PRO A 332 29.87 8.76 23.10
CA PRO A 332 29.85 8.93 24.56
C PRO A 332 31.22 9.24 25.15
#